data_f180b246d9e3e157616e6b8db1477c4c
#
_entry.id   f180b246d9e3e157616e6b8db1477c4c
#
_cell.length_a   1.000
_cell.length_b   1.000
_cell.length_c   1.000
_cell.angle_alpha   90.00
_cell.angle_beta   90.00
_cell.angle_gamma   90.00
#
_symmetry.space_group_name_H-M   'P 1'
#
loop_
_entity.id
_entity.type
_entity.pdbx_description
1 polymer ?
#
loop_
_entity_poly.entity_id
_entity_poly.type
_entity_poly.pdbx_seq_one_letter_code
_entity_poly.pdbx_strand_id
1 'polypeptide(L)'
;MSDIDHAPSAHREVSWATLGGRARAWRVVHASWSVAQLWCLGDIWISVLRRRRNGRLWAGVAFLLVEGGALVVGHGDCPIGPMQAEWGDPVPLFELVLPPRAAKAAIPALAVVSVAGMAALALRRPGLVARA
;
A
#
# COMPACT_ATOMS: atom_id res chain seq x y z
N MET A 1 26.45 35.84 12.52
CA MET A 1 25.42 35.54 11.51
C MET A 1 25.87 34.25 10.88
N SER A 2 25.40 33.15 11.47
CA SER A 2 25.88 31.79 11.17
C SER A 2 25.10 31.23 10.01
N ASP A 3 25.78 31.03 8.89
CA ASP A 3 25.29 30.23 7.77
C ASP A 3 25.02 28.82 8.28
N ILE A 4 23.73 28.53 8.49
CA ILE A 4 23.27 27.16 8.65
C ILE A 4 23.34 26.59 7.23
N ASP A 5 24.45 25.94 6.93
CA ASP A 5 24.62 25.08 5.79
C ASP A 5 23.41 24.15 5.71
N HIS A 6 22.52 24.47 4.80
CA HIS A 6 21.55 23.53 4.28
C HIS A 6 22.37 22.49 3.49
N ALA A 7 22.95 21.56 4.20
CA ALA A 7 23.42 20.34 3.57
C ALA A 7 22.22 19.77 2.80
N PRO A 8 22.29 19.70 1.46
CA PRO A 8 21.24 19.01 0.71
C PRO A 8 21.20 17.61 1.28
N SER A 9 20.06 17.25 1.86
CA SER A 9 19.78 15.90 2.31
C SER A 9 20.18 14.98 1.18
N ALA A 10 21.31 14.32 1.34
CA ALA A 10 21.83 13.31 0.45
C ALA A 10 20.90 12.08 0.56
N HIS A 11 19.66 12.24 0.13
CA HIS A 11 18.91 11.16 -0.44
C HIS A 11 19.67 10.79 -1.71
N ARG A 12 20.80 10.09 -1.46
CA ARG A 12 21.55 9.44 -2.51
C ARG A 12 20.50 8.66 -3.28
N GLU A 13 20.19 9.13 -4.48
CA GLU A 13 19.29 8.40 -5.38
C GLU A 13 19.86 6.99 -5.47
N VAL A 14 19.25 6.08 -4.73
CA VAL A 14 19.58 4.66 -4.84
C VAL A 14 19.03 4.23 -6.18
N SER A 15 19.86 4.48 -7.20
CA SER A 15 19.54 4.11 -8.57
C SER A 15 19.29 2.63 -8.64
N TRP A 16 18.32 2.21 -9.44
CA TRP A 16 18.09 0.81 -9.75
C TRP A 16 19.38 0.07 -10.11
N ALA A 17 20.30 0.74 -10.81
CA ALA A 17 21.57 0.18 -11.23
C ALA A 17 22.52 -0.16 -10.06
N THR A 18 22.43 0.56 -8.93
CA THR A 18 23.30 0.37 -7.76
C THR A 18 22.79 -0.68 -6.78
N LEU A 19 21.53 -1.13 -6.94
CA LEU A 19 20.96 -2.16 -6.10
C LEU A 19 21.53 -3.54 -6.42
N GLY A 20 21.84 -4.32 -5.39
CA GLY A 20 22.16 -5.74 -5.51
C GLY A 20 20.97 -6.56 -6.03
N GLY A 21 21.22 -7.74 -6.57
CA GLY A 21 20.17 -8.61 -7.14
C GLY A 21 19.04 -8.93 -6.16
N ARG A 22 19.36 -9.19 -4.88
CA ARG A 22 18.37 -9.46 -3.82
C ARG A 22 17.48 -8.24 -3.55
N ALA A 23 18.08 -7.05 -3.46
CA ALA A 23 17.36 -5.81 -3.23
C ALA A 23 16.41 -5.49 -4.40
N ARG A 24 16.86 -5.71 -5.64
CA ARG A 24 16.00 -5.56 -6.83
C ARG A 24 14.81 -6.52 -6.83
N ALA A 25 15.07 -7.80 -6.58
CA ALA A 25 14.03 -8.82 -6.52
C ALA A 25 12.99 -8.46 -5.45
N TRP A 26 13.46 -8.05 -4.27
CA TRP A 26 12.57 -7.67 -3.17
C TRP A 26 11.76 -6.42 -3.47
N ARG A 27 12.36 -5.42 -4.10
CA ARG A 27 11.65 -4.22 -4.55
C ARG A 27 10.53 -4.56 -5.54
N VAL A 28 10.78 -5.48 -6.48
CA VAL A 28 9.76 -5.97 -7.41
C VAL A 28 8.64 -6.70 -6.68
N VAL A 29 8.97 -7.59 -5.75
CA VAL A 29 7.97 -8.31 -4.93
C VAL A 29 7.11 -7.32 -4.14
N HIS A 30 7.74 -6.36 -3.45
CA HIS A 30 7.03 -5.36 -2.66
C HIS A 30 6.15 -4.46 -3.55
N ALA A 31 6.65 -4.03 -4.70
CA ALA A 31 5.87 -3.24 -5.65
C ALA A 31 4.67 -4.03 -6.18
N SER A 32 4.86 -5.30 -6.54
CA SER A 32 3.79 -6.17 -7.01
C SER A 32 2.72 -6.39 -5.94
N TRP A 33 3.14 -6.55 -4.70
CA TRP A 33 2.25 -6.64 -3.54
C TRP A 33 1.41 -5.38 -3.37
N SER A 34 2.03 -4.21 -3.44
CA SER A 34 1.34 -2.92 -3.35
C SER A 34 0.36 -2.69 -4.49
N VAL A 35 0.72 -3.09 -5.71
CA VAL A 35 -0.20 -3.04 -6.86
C VAL A 35 -1.40 -3.97 -6.64
N ALA A 36 -1.18 -5.17 -6.10
CA ALA A 36 -2.28 -6.09 -5.77
C ALA A 36 -3.23 -5.50 -4.71
N GLN A 37 -2.70 -4.82 -3.69
CA GLN A 37 -3.50 -4.12 -2.70
C GLN A 37 -4.36 -3.01 -3.32
N LEU A 38 -3.78 -2.17 -4.15
CA LEU A 38 -4.50 -1.11 -4.86
C LEU A 38 -5.59 -1.68 -5.77
N TRP A 39 -5.30 -2.80 -6.44
CA TRP A 39 -6.29 -3.52 -7.25
C TRP A 39 -7.45 -4.03 -6.40
N CYS A 40 -7.18 -4.69 -5.27
CA CYS A 40 -8.21 -5.16 -4.34
C CYS A 40 -9.06 -4.01 -3.81
N LEU A 41 -8.43 -2.89 -3.45
CA LEU A 41 -9.11 -1.69 -3.00
C LEU A 41 -10.03 -1.12 -4.10
N GLY A 42 -9.54 -1.05 -5.33
CA GLY A 42 -10.34 -0.64 -6.49
C GLY A 42 -11.54 -1.56 -6.73
N ASP A 43 -11.34 -2.88 -6.62
CA ASP A 43 -12.43 -3.87 -6.79
C ASP A 43 -13.50 -3.74 -5.68
N ILE A 44 -13.10 -3.43 -4.44
CA ILE A 44 -14.03 -3.12 -3.35
C ILE A 44 -14.93 -1.93 -3.73
N TRP A 45 -14.35 -0.82 -4.14
CA TRP A 45 -15.10 0.39 -4.48
C TRP A 45 -15.99 0.20 -5.71
N ILE A 46 -15.50 -0.48 -6.74
CA ILE A 46 -16.31 -0.85 -7.92
C ILE A 46 -17.48 -1.74 -7.50
N SER A 47 -17.25 -2.69 -6.58
CA SER A 47 -18.27 -3.60 -6.08
C SER A 47 -19.32 -2.86 -5.22
N VAL A 48 -18.89 -1.89 -4.42
CA VAL A 48 -19.80 -0.99 -3.68
C VAL A 48 -20.69 -0.22 -4.63
N LEU A 49 -20.11 0.37 -5.68
CA LEU A 49 -20.85 1.17 -6.66
C LEU A 49 -21.82 0.32 -7.49
N ARG A 50 -21.37 -0.85 -7.93
CA ARG A 50 -22.15 -1.77 -8.78
C ARG A 50 -23.04 -2.73 -7.99
N ARG A 51 -23.01 -2.68 -6.66
CA ARG A 51 -23.73 -3.60 -5.76
C ARG A 51 -23.49 -5.09 -6.06
N ARG A 52 -22.28 -5.42 -6.53
CA ARG A 52 -21.89 -6.78 -6.89
C ARG A 52 -21.16 -7.42 -5.72
N ARG A 53 -21.40 -8.73 -5.53
CA ARG A 53 -20.66 -9.54 -4.55
C ARG A 53 -20.29 -10.86 -5.21
N ASN A 54 -18.99 -11.15 -5.23
CA ASN A 54 -18.44 -12.39 -5.78
C ASN A 54 -17.28 -12.89 -4.92
N GLY A 55 -16.81 -14.11 -5.20
CA GLY A 55 -15.70 -14.71 -4.44
C GLY A 55 -14.39 -13.91 -4.52
N ARG A 56 -14.12 -13.29 -5.68
CA ARG A 56 -12.92 -12.45 -5.87
C ARG A 56 -12.92 -11.23 -4.94
N LEU A 57 -14.06 -10.58 -4.77
CA LEU A 57 -14.22 -9.46 -3.84
C LEU A 57 -13.86 -9.88 -2.42
N TRP A 58 -14.39 -11.02 -1.97
CA TRP A 58 -14.12 -11.50 -0.60
C TRP A 58 -12.68 -11.93 -0.39
N ALA A 59 -12.03 -12.49 -1.41
CA ALA A 59 -10.59 -12.74 -1.38
C ALA A 59 -9.79 -11.43 -1.24
N GLY A 60 -10.17 -10.38 -1.97
CA GLY A 60 -9.56 -9.06 -1.85
C GLY A 60 -9.77 -8.42 -0.48
N VAL A 61 -10.99 -8.54 0.08
CA VAL A 61 -11.28 -8.06 1.44
C VAL A 61 -10.42 -8.80 2.47
N ALA A 62 -10.34 -10.13 2.39
CA ALA A 62 -9.50 -10.92 3.29
C ALA A 62 -8.02 -10.52 3.19
N PHE A 63 -7.52 -10.33 1.98
CA PHE A 63 -6.15 -9.89 1.73
C PHE A 63 -5.86 -8.53 2.39
N LEU A 64 -6.73 -7.54 2.22
CA LEU A 64 -6.56 -6.22 2.84
C LEU A 64 -6.74 -6.25 4.36
N LEU A 65 -7.57 -7.15 4.90
CA LEU A 65 -7.70 -7.33 6.36
C LEU A 65 -6.44 -7.91 6.97
N VAL A 66 -5.81 -8.90 6.32
CA VAL A 66 -4.53 -9.47 6.76
C VAL A 66 -3.44 -8.39 6.76
N GLU A 67 -3.36 -7.60 5.70
CA GLU A 67 -2.40 -6.50 5.59
C GLU A 67 -2.65 -5.41 6.63
N GLY A 68 -3.91 -5.01 6.81
CA GLY A 68 -4.30 -4.04 7.84
C GLY A 68 -3.96 -4.55 9.25
N GLY A 69 -4.19 -5.83 9.53
CA GLY A 69 -3.76 -6.47 10.77
C GLY A 69 -2.26 -6.44 10.97
N ALA A 70 -1.49 -6.72 9.92
CA ALA A 70 -0.03 -6.65 9.96
C ALA A 70 0.47 -5.23 10.23
N LEU A 71 -0.15 -4.20 9.64
CA LEU A 71 0.16 -2.79 9.92
C LEU A 71 -0.16 -2.40 11.37
N VAL A 72 -1.27 -2.88 11.93
CA VAL A 72 -1.61 -2.62 13.34
C VAL A 72 -0.58 -3.26 14.27
N VAL A 73 -0.21 -4.50 14.03
CA VAL A 73 0.83 -5.21 14.82
C VAL A 73 2.20 -4.53 14.65
N GLY A 74 2.51 -4.04 13.46
CA GLY A 74 3.74 -3.31 13.15
C GLY A 74 3.73 -1.83 13.59
N HIS A 75 2.73 -1.39 14.36
CA HIS A 75 2.59 0.01 14.83
C HIS A 75 2.55 1.04 13.67
N GLY A 76 2.01 0.64 12.54
CA GLY A 76 1.89 1.47 11.35
C GLY A 76 3.02 1.31 10.33
N ASP A 77 4.04 0.52 10.67
CA ASP A 77 5.10 0.15 9.75
C ASP A 77 4.75 -1.15 9.03
N CYS A 78 4.96 -1.16 7.72
CA CYS A 78 4.82 -2.39 6.94
C CYS A 78 5.89 -3.40 7.41
N PRO A 79 5.53 -4.62 7.86
CA PRO A 79 6.50 -5.60 8.34
C PRO A 79 7.55 -6.00 7.30
N ILE A 80 7.28 -5.70 6.03
CA ILE A 80 8.18 -5.93 4.90
C ILE A 80 9.28 -4.84 4.81
N GLY A 81 9.03 -3.63 5.34
CA GLY A 81 9.96 -2.50 5.30
C GLY A 81 11.32 -2.78 5.94
N PRO A 82 11.40 -3.28 7.18
CA PRO A 82 12.67 -3.63 7.82
C PRO A 82 13.47 -4.66 7.02
N MET A 83 12.82 -5.68 6.48
CA MET A 83 13.48 -6.70 5.64
C MET A 83 14.05 -6.10 4.35
N GLN A 84 13.37 -5.12 3.77
CA GLN A 84 13.85 -4.42 2.59
C GLN A 84 15.15 -3.66 2.89
N ALA A 85 15.21 -2.94 4.01
CA ALA A 85 16.40 -2.23 4.45
C ALA A 85 17.58 -3.18 4.73
N GLU A 86 17.35 -4.32 5.40
CA GLU A 86 18.37 -5.33 5.65
C GLU A 86 18.96 -5.93 4.37
N TRP A 87 18.18 -5.98 3.29
CA TRP A 87 18.63 -6.50 2.00
C TRP A 87 19.26 -5.44 1.08
N GLY A 88 19.54 -4.25 1.64
CA GLY A 88 20.29 -3.19 0.98
C GLY A 88 19.45 -2.21 0.18
N ASP A 89 18.14 -2.15 0.43
CA ASP A 89 17.25 -1.16 -0.14
C ASP A 89 16.56 -0.34 0.97
N PRO A 90 17.18 0.74 1.44
CA PRO A 90 16.65 1.54 2.54
C PRO A 90 15.54 2.52 2.13
N VAL A 91 15.22 2.62 0.83
CA VAL A 91 14.26 3.61 0.33
C VAL A 91 12.83 3.05 0.39
N PRO A 92 11.92 3.66 1.16
CA PRO A 92 10.51 3.25 1.19
C PRO A 92 9.87 3.31 -0.19
N LEU A 93 9.05 2.32 -0.52
CA LEU A 93 8.47 2.19 -1.86
C LEU A 93 7.71 3.44 -2.32
N PHE A 94 6.92 4.04 -1.43
CA PHE A 94 6.17 5.25 -1.76
C PHE A 94 7.05 6.46 -2.01
N GLU A 95 8.26 6.53 -1.43
CA GLU A 95 9.20 7.62 -1.67
C GLU A 95 9.86 7.54 -3.06
N LEU A 96 9.71 6.43 -3.77
CA LEU A 96 10.15 6.33 -5.16
C LEU A 96 9.26 7.11 -6.14
N VAL A 97 8.00 7.34 -5.77
CA VAL A 97 6.99 7.97 -6.65
C VAL A 97 6.35 9.22 -6.04
N LEU A 98 6.48 9.41 -4.73
CA LEU A 98 5.87 10.51 -3.98
C LEU A 98 6.94 11.26 -3.17
N PRO A 99 6.76 12.58 -2.98
CA PRO A 99 7.61 13.30 -2.05
C PRO A 99 7.44 12.78 -0.62
N PRO A 100 8.45 12.87 0.27
CA PRO A 100 8.47 12.19 1.57
C PRO A 100 7.24 12.45 2.46
N ARG A 101 6.70 13.67 2.43
CA ARG A 101 5.48 14.02 3.18
C ARG A 101 4.25 13.27 2.66
N ALA A 102 4.11 13.18 1.34
CA ALA A 102 3.01 12.47 0.72
C ALA A 102 3.16 10.95 0.89
N ALA A 103 4.38 10.42 0.81
CA ALA A 103 4.68 9.01 1.05
C ALA A 103 4.27 8.58 2.47
N LYS A 104 4.60 9.38 3.49
CA LYS A 104 4.18 9.13 4.88
C LYS A 104 2.66 9.19 5.08
N ALA A 105 1.97 10.06 4.34
CA ALA A 105 0.52 10.18 4.41
C ALA A 105 -0.21 9.09 3.61
N ALA A 106 0.45 8.44 2.66
CA ALA A 106 -0.17 7.46 1.77
C ALA A 106 -0.71 6.24 2.53
N ILE A 107 0.07 5.68 3.46
CA ILE A 107 -0.32 4.48 4.22
C ILE A 107 -1.59 4.73 5.06
N PRO A 108 -1.64 5.75 5.95
CA PRO A 108 -2.85 6.02 6.72
C PRO A 108 -4.03 6.43 5.83
N ALA A 109 -3.81 7.16 4.74
CA ALA A 109 -4.86 7.51 3.80
C ALA A 109 -5.48 6.27 3.14
N LEU A 110 -4.65 5.34 2.65
CA LEU A 110 -5.10 4.07 2.07
C LEU A 110 -5.83 3.19 3.10
N ALA A 111 -5.37 3.18 4.35
CA ALA A 111 -6.05 2.47 5.44
C ALA A 111 -7.47 3.03 5.67
N VAL A 112 -7.62 4.35 5.74
CA VAL A 112 -8.93 5.01 5.86
C VAL A 112 -9.84 4.68 4.68
N VAL A 113 -9.33 4.78 3.46
CA VAL A 113 -10.10 4.46 2.24
C VAL A 113 -10.52 2.99 2.20
N SER A 114 -9.66 2.08 2.68
CA SER A 114 -9.97 0.64 2.78
C SER A 114 -11.08 0.37 3.80
N VAL A 115 -10.96 0.94 4.99
CA VAL A 115 -11.99 0.80 6.04
C VAL A 115 -13.32 1.40 5.59
N ALA A 116 -13.31 2.58 4.96
CA ALA A 116 -14.50 3.21 4.42
C ALA A 116 -15.16 2.34 3.32
N GLY A 117 -14.37 1.74 2.43
CA GLY A 117 -14.86 0.83 1.41
C GLY A 117 -15.50 -0.43 1.99
N MET A 118 -14.87 -1.05 3.00
CA MET A 118 -15.42 -2.22 3.69
C MET A 118 -16.69 -1.89 4.46
N ALA A 119 -16.74 -0.74 5.16
CA ALA A 119 -17.93 -0.26 5.84
C ALA A 119 -19.07 0.02 4.84
N ALA A 120 -18.79 0.68 3.73
CA ALA A 120 -19.77 0.90 2.68
C ALA A 120 -20.29 -0.41 2.08
N LEU A 121 -19.42 -1.41 1.92
CA LEU A 121 -19.79 -2.74 1.47
C LEU A 121 -20.72 -3.45 2.48
N ALA A 122 -20.45 -3.32 3.77
CA ALA A 122 -21.27 -3.90 4.84
C ALA A 122 -22.66 -3.23 4.93
N LEU A 123 -22.71 -1.91 4.81
CA LEU A 123 -23.94 -1.13 4.94
C LEU A 123 -24.84 -1.18 3.70
N ARG A 124 -24.27 -1.37 2.51
CA ARG A 124 -25.04 -1.46 1.27
C ARG A 124 -25.56 -2.89 1.07
N ARG A 125 -26.87 -3.04 1.00
CA ARG A 125 -27.50 -4.32 0.65
C ARG A 125 -27.14 -4.71 -0.79
N PRO A 126 -26.87 -6.01 -1.07
CA PRO A 126 -26.70 -6.47 -2.45
C PRO A 126 -27.95 -6.11 -3.25
N GLY A 127 -27.78 -5.66 -4.49
CA GLY A 127 -28.90 -5.48 -5.41
C GLY A 127 -29.56 -6.82 -5.63
N LEU A 128 -30.87 -6.87 -5.55
CA LEU A 128 -31.62 -8.02 -6.03
C LEU A 128 -31.36 -8.11 -7.53
N VAL A 129 -30.48 -9.01 -7.94
CA VAL A 129 -30.38 -9.39 -9.35
C VAL A 129 -31.68 -10.13 -9.63
N ALA A 130 -32.60 -9.49 -10.37
CA ALA A 130 -33.75 -10.18 -10.90
C ALA A 130 -33.20 -11.41 -11.65
N ARG A 131 -33.49 -12.58 -11.13
CA ARG A 131 -33.24 -13.83 -11.85
C ARG A 131 -34.22 -13.83 -13.03
N ALA A 132 -33.69 -13.44 -14.19
CA ALA A 132 -34.34 -13.69 -15.46
C ALA A 132 -33.96 -15.08 -15.92
#